data_10d8d7d194643351aa7cce7d1c3aa460
#
_entry.id   10d8d7d194643351aa7cce7d1c3aa460
#
_cell.length_a   1.000
_cell.length_b   1.000
_cell.length_c   1.000
_cell.angle_alpha   90.00
_cell.angle_beta   90.00
_cell.angle_gamma   90.00
#
_symmetry.space_group_name_H-M   'P 1'
#
loop_
_entity.id
_entity.type
_entity.pdbx_description
1 polymer ?
#
loop_
_entity_poly.entity_id
_entity_poly.type
_entity_poly.pdbx_seq_one_letter_code
_entity_poly.pdbx_strand_id
1 'polypeptide(L)'
;KQVKSGKIKTFCVDCLYDAVGSLIYGVGILCFTAPNQVAPGGVSGVATLINFVTGLPIGAMNFAINVPLVIIGFLILGKTFTAKTLKSVVIMSAVLDYVVIYFPTYTGNTLLASLFGGVCMGAGLAVVFMRGSTTGGSDILGKLLQLKAPHIPIGRMMLILDCFVLAAAAIVYRNIEASLFGLIAMYASAQVMDGILYGLENGKMVHIVSTQNDEIAKDIIAHLNRSATILKGRGAYSGM
;
A
#
# COMPACT_ATOMS: atom_id res chain seq x y z
N LYS A 1 -16.66 28.14 15.51
CA LYS A 1 -16.77 28.09 14.02
C LYS A 1 -15.45 27.68 13.34
N GLN A 2 -14.28 28.11 13.84
CA GLN A 2 -12.97 27.76 13.23
C GLN A 2 -12.63 26.25 13.28
N VAL A 3 -12.95 25.52 14.35
CA VAL A 3 -12.67 24.08 14.49
C VAL A 3 -13.48 23.23 13.52
N LYS A 4 -14.70 23.62 13.16
CA LYS A 4 -15.51 22.93 12.15
C LYS A 4 -14.97 23.14 10.73
N SER A 5 -14.49 24.34 10.41
CA SER A 5 -13.89 24.66 9.10
C SER A 5 -12.62 23.85 8.84
N GLY A 6 -11.78 23.66 9.85
CA GLY A 6 -10.57 22.81 9.71
C GLY A 6 -10.89 21.34 9.43
N LYS A 7 -11.90 20.77 10.08
CA LYS A 7 -12.32 19.37 9.85
C LYS A 7 -12.88 19.14 8.45
N ILE A 8 -13.66 20.06 7.92
CA ILE A 8 -14.20 19.97 6.55
C ILE A 8 -13.07 20.06 5.53
N LYS A 9 -12.14 20.99 5.69
CA LYS A 9 -10.98 21.14 4.79
C LYS A 9 -10.13 19.86 4.77
N THR A 10 -9.86 19.27 5.94
CA THR A 10 -9.13 17.99 6.03
C THR A 10 -9.89 16.86 5.34
N PHE A 11 -11.20 16.77 5.52
CA PHE A 11 -12.02 15.76 4.87
C PHE A 11 -12.02 15.90 3.34
N CYS A 12 -12.15 17.10 2.81
CA CYS A 12 -12.07 17.34 1.34
C CYS A 12 -10.70 16.97 0.78
N VAL A 13 -9.62 17.30 1.49
CA VAL A 13 -8.26 16.92 1.10
C VAL A 13 -8.10 15.40 1.12
N ASP A 14 -8.60 14.71 2.15
CA ASP A 14 -8.56 13.26 2.23
C ASP A 14 -9.33 12.60 1.07
N CYS A 15 -10.51 13.14 0.69
CA CYS A 15 -11.26 12.67 -0.48
C CYS A 15 -10.51 12.88 -1.79
N LEU A 16 -9.80 14.01 -1.94
CA LEU A 16 -9.01 14.28 -3.14
C LEU A 16 -7.84 13.27 -3.28
N TYR A 17 -7.13 13.02 -2.18
CA TYR A 17 -6.06 12.02 -2.18
C TYR A 17 -6.60 10.61 -2.49
N ASP A 18 -7.74 10.23 -1.90
CA ASP A 18 -8.37 8.95 -2.21
C ASP A 18 -8.80 8.87 -3.68
N ALA A 19 -9.36 9.93 -4.25
CA ALA A 19 -9.78 9.95 -5.65
C ALA A 19 -8.58 9.86 -6.61
N VAL A 20 -7.53 10.66 -6.37
CA VAL A 20 -6.31 10.63 -7.19
C VAL A 20 -5.59 9.28 -7.05
N GLY A 21 -5.44 8.78 -5.83
CA GLY A 21 -4.82 7.48 -5.58
C GLY A 21 -5.61 6.35 -6.22
N SER A 22 -6.95 6.37 -6.11
CA SER A 22 -7.83 5.39 -6.75
C SER A 22 -7.79 5.45 -8.28
N LEU A 23 -7.64 6.65 -8.85
CA LEU A 23 -7.49 6.81 -10.30
C LEU A 23 -6.19 6.16 -10.80
N ILE A 24 -5.06 6.47 -10.16
CA ILE A 24 -3.76 5.91 -10.52
C ILE A 24 -3.77 4.39 -10.34
N TYR A 25 -4.31 3.90 -9.22
CA TYR A 25 -4.46 2.48 -8.94
C TYR A 25 -5.35 1.78 -9.96
N GLY A 26 -6.49 2.39 -10.29
CA GLY A 26 -7.44 1.87 -11.24
C GLY A 26 -6.87 1.77 -12.66
N VAL A 27 -6.08 2.74 -13.09
CA VAL A 27 -5.33 2.66 -14.35
C VAL A 27 -4.42 1.44 -14.35
N GLY A 28 -3.70 1.17 -13.25
CA GLY A 28 -2.89 -0.04 -13.12
C GLY A 28 -3.70 -1.32 -13.32
N ILE A 29 -4.89 -1.41 -12.73
CA ILE A 29 -5.75 -2.61 -12.84
C ILE A 29 -6.43 -2.68 -14.20
N LEU A 30 -7.26 -1.69 -14.56
CA LEU A 30 -8.17 -1.78 -15.70
C LEU A 30 -7.48 -1.54 -17.03
N CYS A 31 -6.40 -0.75 -17.07
CA CYS A 31 -5.70 -0.46 -18.32
C CYS A 31 -4.55 -1.44 -18.59
N PHE A 32 -3.90 -1.98 -17.54
CA PHE A 32 -2.71 -2.81 -17.73
C PHE A 32 -2.92 -4.26 -17.29
N THR A 33 -3.29 -4.53 -16.03
CA THR A 33 -3.26 -5.91 -15.50
C THR A 33 -4.46 -6.74 -15.95
N ALA A 34 -5.69 -6.26 -15.79
CA ALA A 34 -6.89 -7.02 -16.11
C ALA A 34 -7.00 -7.42 -17.61
N PRO A 35 -6.71 -6.52 -18.59
CA PRO A 35 -6.78 -6.89 -20.02
C PRO A 35 -5.75 -7.95 -20.42
N ASN A 36 -4.63 -8.03 -19.71
CA ASN A 36 -3.55 -8.99 -19.97
C ASN A 36 -3.63 -10.26 -19.10
N GLN A 37 -4.75 -10.46 -18.39
CA GLN A 37 -4.97 -11.60 -17.47
C GLN A 37 -3.89 -11.71 -16.38
N VAL A 38 -3.29 -10.57 -16.02
CA VAL A 38 -2.34 -10.48 -14.91
C VAL A 38 -3.17 -10.28 -13.64
N ALA A 39 -3.09 -11.22 -12.70
CA ALA A 39 -3.82 -11.11 -11.44
C ALA A 39 -3.17 -10.02 -10.57
N PRO A 40 -3.86 -8.89 -10.31
CA PRO A 40 -3.43 -8.00 -9.24
C PRO A 40 -3.61 -8.73 -7.91
N GLY A 41 -2.79 -8.39 -6.91
CA GLY A 41 -2.94 -8.98 -5.59
C GLY A 41 -4.16 -8.48 -4.83
N GLY A 42 -4.33 -9.00 -3.64
CA GLY A 42 -5.32 -8.55 -2.69
C GLY A 42 -6.76 -8.80 -3.07
N VAL A 43 -7.65 -8.06 -2.44
CA VAL A 43 -9.09 -8.14 -2.71
C VAL A 43 -9.42 -7.71 -4.14
N SER A 44 -8.69 -6.73 -4.68
CA SER A 44 -8.84 -6.34 -6.09
C SER A 44 -8.47 -7.48 -7.03
N GLY A 45 -7.48 -8.31 -6.65
CA GLY A 45 -7.15 -9.55 -7.38
C GLY A 45 -8.30 -10.55 -7.36
N VAL A 46 -8.89 -10.78 -6.19
CA VAL A 46 -10.08 -11.64 -6.07
C VAL A 46 -11.24 -11.08 -6.88
N ALA A 47 -11.48 -9.77 -6.81
CA ALA A 47 -12.53 -9.11 -7.61
C ALA A 47 -12.29 -9.26 -9.12
N THR A 48 -11.03 -9.16 -9.57
CA THR A 48 -10.66 -9.37 -10.98
C THR A 48 -10.86 -10.82 -11.41
N LEU A 49 -10.55 -11.80 -10.54
CA LEU A 49 -10.82 -13.21 -10.82
C LEU A 49 -12.32 -13.49 -10.92
N ILE A 50 -13.13 -12.92 -10.04
CA ILE A 50 -14.59 -13.03 -10.11
C ILE A 50 -15.11 -12.38 -11.40
N ASN A 51 -14.62 -11.18 -11.75
CA ASN A 51 -14.96 -10.52 -13.01
C ASN A 51 -14.64 -11.39 -14.23
N PHE A 52 -13.49 -12.03 -14.26
CA PHE A 52 -13.10 -12.91 -15.35
C PHE A 52 -14.07 -14.09 -15.53
N VAL A 53 -14.58 -14.66 -14.43
CA VAL A 53 -15.49 -15.82 -14.49
C VAL A 53 -16.94 -15.39 -14.72
N THR A 54 -17.38 -14.26 -14.14
CA THR A 54 -18.81 -13.88 -14.06
C THR A 54 -19.17 -12.66 -14.91
N GLY A 55 -18.20 -11.85 -15.31
CA GLY A 55 -18.42 -10.56 -15.99
C GLY A 55 -18.91 -9.43 -15.07
N LEU A 56 -19.02 -9.65 -13.75
CA LEU A 56 -19.46 -8.62 -12.82
C LEU A 56 -18.45 -7.48 -12.68
N PRO A 57 -18.87 -6.21 -12.47
CA PRO A 57 -17.98 -5.07 -12.34
C PRO A 57 -16.96 -5.24 -11.22
N ILE A 58 -15.69 -4.93 -11.49
CA ILE A 58 -14.58 -5.11 -10.53
C ILE A 58 -14.77 -4.25 -9.29
N GLY A 59 -15.22 -3.00 -9.46
CA GLY A 59 -15.45 -2.09 -8.34
C GLY A 59 -16.56 -2.57 -7.42
N ALA A 60 -17.68 -3.05 -7.98
CA ALA A 60 -18.79 -3.61 -7.19
C ALA A 60 -18.35 -4.86 -6.38
N MET A 61 -17.56 -5.74 -6.99
CA MET A 61 -17.02 -6.92 -6.29
C MET A 61 -16.00 -6.51 -5.24
N ASN A 62 -15.12 -5.56 -5.55
CA ASN A 62 -14.19 -5.00 -4.58
C ASN A 62 -14.94 -4.42 -3.37
N PHE A 63 -16.00 -3.66 -3.59
CA PHE A 63 -16.83 -3.13 -2.51
C PHE A 63 -17.45 -4.26 -1.67
N ALA A 64 -18.12 -5.23 -2.30
CA ALA A 64 -18.81 -6.32 -1.61
C ALA A 64 -17.87 -7.15 -0.71
N ILE A 65 -16.67 -7.47 -1.21
CA ILE A 65 -15.66 -8.23 -0.45
C ILE A 65 -15.07 -7.39 0.68
N ASN A 66 -14.98 -6.09 0.51
CA ASN A 66 -14.44 -5.19 1.52
C ASN A 66 -15.38 -4.97 2.70
N VAL A 67 -16.69 -5.09 2.54
CA VAL A 67 -17.66 -4.90 3.65
C VAL A 67 -17.31 -5.73 4.88
N PRO A 68 -17.16 -7.07 4.82
CA PRO A 68 -16.80 -7.87 5.99
C PRO A 68 -15.41 -7.50 6.56
N LEU A 69 -14.43 -7.17 5.70
CA LEU A 69 -13.11 -6.79 6.14
C LEU A 69 -13.10 -5.45 6.90
N VAL A 70 -13.91 -4.51 6.43
CA VAL A 70 -14.11 -3.21 7.11
C VAL A 70 -14.77 -3.39 8.47
N ILE A 71 -15.72 -4.33 8.60
CA ILE A 71 -16.35 -4.67 9.89
C ILE A 71 -15.30 -5.23 10.86
N ILE A 72 -14.44 -6.15 10.41
CA ILE A 72 -13.33 -6.67 11.23
C ILE A 72 -12.37 -5.55 11.61
N GLY A 73 -12.02 -4.70 10.65
CA GLY A 73 -11.18 -3.50 10.87
C GLY A 73 -11.78 -2.55 11.91
N PHE A 74 -13.11 -2.40 11.93
CA PHE A 74 -13.81 -1.59 12.93
C PHE A 74 -13.59 -2.11 14.36
N LEU A 75 -13.65 -3.41 14.54
CA LEU A 75 -13.50 -4.02 15.86
C LEU A 75 -12.07 -3.90 16.41
N ILE A 76 -11.05 -3.89 15.54
CA ILE A 76 -9.64 -3.96 15.95
C ILE A 76 -8.92 -2.62 15.81
N LEU A 77 -9.11 -1.91 14.70
CA LEU A 77 -8.41 -0.66 14.36
C LEU A 77 -9.17 0.62 14.77
N GLY A 78 -10.44 0.46 15.16
CA GLY A 78 -11.26 1.54 15.71
C GLY A 78 -11.99 2.40 14.69
N LYS A 79 -12.92 3.23 15.20
CA LYS A 79 -13.91 3.97 14.40
C LYS A 79 -13.32 4.94 13.37
N THR A 80 -12.25 5.65 13.72
CA THR A 80 -11.66 6.68 12.85
C THR A 80 -10.99 6.07 11.62
N PHE A 81 -10.26 4.98 11.82
CA PHE A 81 -9.63 4.24 10.72
C PHE A 81 -10.68 3.66 9.79
N THR A 82 -11.67 2.99 10.35
CA THR A 82 -12.75 2.35 9.59
C THR A 82 -13.57 3.34 8.77
N ALA A 83 -13.92 4.50 9.33
CA ALA A 83 -14.65 5.53 8.59
C ALA A 83 -13.84 6.07 7.39
N LYS A 84 -12.53 6.27 7.56
CA LYS A 84 -11.64 6.65 6.46
C LYS A 84 -11.54 5.55 5.40
N THR A 85 -11.34 4.32 5.82
CA THR A 85 -11.25 3.16 4.93
C THR A 85 -12.54 2.95 4.14
N LEU A 86 -13.71 3.00 4.80
CA LEU A 86 -15.00 2.84 4.12
C LEU A 86 -15.19 3.92 3.05
N LYS A 87 -14.86 5.18 3.39
CA LYS A 87 -14.87 6.30 2.42
C LYS A 87 -13.98 5.99 1.21
N SER A 88 -12.74 5.55 1.44
CA SER A 88 -11.79 5.24 0.37
C SER A 88 -12.24 4.07 -0.50
N VAL A 89 -12.80 3.02 0.12
CA VAL A 89 -13.37 1.86 -0.61
C VAL A 89 -14.50 2.29 -1.54
N VAL A 90 -15.41 3.15 -1.04
CA VAL A 90 -16.52 3.68 -1.86
C VAL A 90 -15.99 4.52 -3.03
N ILE A 91 -15.05 5.43 -2.77
CA ILE A 91 -14.44 6.28 -3.81
C ILE A 91 -13.72 5.40 -4.84
N MET A 92 -12.93 4.43 -4.38
CA MET A 92 -12.19 3.54 -5.27
C MET A 92 -13.11 2.71 -6.15
N SER A 93 -14.16 2.12 -5.59
CA SER A 93 -15.12 1.33 -6.35
C SER A 93 -15.83 2.18 -7.41
N ALA A 94 -16.22 3.40 -7.05
CA ALA A 94 -16.84 4.33 -8.00
C ALA A 94 -15.86 4.76 -9.10
N VAL A 95 -14.59 5.06 -8.76
CA VAL A 95 -13.58 5.45 -9.74
C VAL A 95 -13.28 4.31 -10.71
N LEU A 96 -13.20 3.07 -10.24
CA LEU A 96 -12.98 1.89 -11.08
C LEU A 96 -14.12 1.70 -12.09
N ASP A 97 -15.37 1.71 -11.63
CA ASP A 97 -16.51 1.32 -12.46
C ASP A 97 -17.05 2.48 -13.33
N TYR A 98 -16.84 3.75 -12.93
CA TYR A 98 -17.43 4.91 -13.63
C TYR A 98 -16.42 5.85 -14.27
N VAL A 99 -15.13 5.79 -13.92
CA VAL A 99 -14.12 6.70 -14.46
C VAL A 99 -13.09 5.96 -15.29
N VAL A 100 -12.40 4.99 -14.70
CA VAL A 100 -11.27 4.30 -15.35
C VAL A 100 -11.71 3.41 -16.49
N ILE A 101 -12.95 2.91 -16.47
CA ILE A 101 -13.50 2.05 -17.52
C ILE A 101 -13.49 2.72 -18.94
N TYR A 102 -13.44 4.04 -19.00
CA TYR A 102 -13.36 4.79 -20.27
C TYR A 102 -11.92 5.01 -20.76
N PHE A 103 -10.92 4.59 -20.02
CA PHE A 103 -9.53 4.77 -20.42
C PHE A 103 -9.09 3.66 -21.37
N PRO A 104 -8.14 3.96 -22.28
CA PRO A 104 -7.64 2.96 -23.22
C PRO A 104 -6.93 1.83 -22.49
N THR A 105 -7.19 0.60 -22.91
CA THR A 105 -6.55 -0.60 -22.38
C THR A 105 -5.30 -0.94 -23.19
N TYR A 106 -4.24 -1.35 -22.50
CA TYR A 106 -3.02 -1.86 -23.10
C TYR A 106 -3.09 -3.38 -23.20
N THR A 107 -3.10 -3.91 -24.41
CA THR A 107 -3.14 -5.36 -24.69
C THR A 107 -1.89 -5.77 -25.49
N GLY A 108 -0.71 -5.49 -24.93
CA GLY A 108 0.56 -5.76 -25.59
C GLY A 108 1.40 -6.79 -24.85
N ASN A 109 2.66 -6.44 -24.60
CA ASN A 109 3.58 -7.32 -23.88
C ASN A 109 3.18 -7.43 -22.40
N THR A 110 2.89 -8.64 -21.94
CA THR A 110 2.41 -8.94 -20.58
C THR A 110 3.42 -8.54 -19.51
N LEU A 111 4.73 -8.62 -19.78
CA LEU A 111 5.75 -8.15 -18.84
C LEU A 111 5.69 -6.64 -18.64
N LEU A 112 5.53 -5.87 -19.72
CA LEU A 112 5.36 -4.42 -19.62
C LEU A 112 4.06 -4.07 -18.90
N ALA A 113 2.97 -4.77 -19.22
CA ALA A 113 1.69 -4.61 -18.54
C ALA A 113 1.82 -4.87 -17.03
N SER A 114 2.57 -5.89 -16.64
CA SER A 114 2.82 -6.23 -15.24
C SER A 114 3.65 -5.16 -14.52
N LEU A 115 4.74 -4.70 -15.13
CA LEU A 115 5.61 -3.69 -14.54
C LEU A 115 4.91 -2.33 -14.40
N PHE A 116 4.36 -1.80 -15.49
CA PHE A 116 3.67 -0.51 -15.46
C PHE A 116 2.38 -0.55 -14.64
N GLY A 117 1.62 -1.65 -14.75
CA GLY A 117 0.46 -1.89 -13.91
C GLY A 117 0.84 -1.91 -12.42
N GLY A 118 1.90 -2.65 -12.06
CA GLY A 118 2.41 -2.70 -10.70
C GLY A 118 2.88 -1.33 -10.19
N VAL A 119 3.64 -0.58 -10.99
CA VAL A 119 4.06 0.79 -10.64
C VAL A 119 2.87 1.71 -10.38
N CYS A 120 1.88 1.71 -11.26
CA CYS A 120 0.65 2.51 -11.09
C CYS A 120 -0.11 2.08 -9.83
N MET A 121 -0.28 0.77 -9.61
CA MET A 121 -0.95 0.25 -8.43
C MET A 121 -0.23 0.67 -7.15
N GLY A 122 1.10 0.49 -7.08
CA GLY A 122 1.88 0.88 -5.92
C GLY A 122 1.86 2.38 -5.63
N ALA A 123 1.97 3.20 -6.67
CA ALA A 123 1.88 4.66 -6.53
C ALA A 123 0.49 5.10 -6.06
N GLY A 124 -0.58 4.55 -6.63
CA GLY A 124 -1.95 4.83 -6.22
C GLY A 124 -2.22 4.44 -4.77
N LEU A 125 -1.80 3.25 -4.35
CA LEU A 125 -1.89 2.79 -2.96
C LEU A 125 -1.12 3.73 -2.01
N ALA A 126 0.11 4.10 -2.35
CA ALA A 126 0.91 5.01 -1.55
C ALA A 126 0.20 6.34 -1.29
N VAL A 127 -0.41 6.94 -2.31
CA VAL A 127 -1.17 8.20 -2.20
C VAL A 127 -2.33 8.07 -1.22
N VAL A 128 -3.09 6.96 -1.27
CA VAL A 128 -4.18 6.69 -0.32
C VAL A 128 -3.64 6.50 1.10
N PHE A 129 -2.55 5.71 1.26
CA PHE A 129 -1.96 5.44 2.57
C PHE A 129 -1.34 6.66 3.23
N MET A 130 -0.83 7.65 2.48
CA MET A 130 -0.29 8.91 3.02
C MET A 130 -1.29 9.66 3.90
N ARG A 131 -2.58 9.47 3.69
CA ARG A 131 -3.64 10.12 4.49
C ARG A 131 -4.19 9.22 5.61
N GLY A 132 -3.57 8.07 5.83
CA GLY A 132 -4.00 7.09 6.84
C GLY A 132 -5.33 6.43 6.49
N SER A 133 -5.68 6.42 5.21
CA SER A 133 -6.75 5.61 4.62
C SER A 133 -6.17 4.32 4.08
N THR A 134 -7.02 3.36 3.70
CA THR A 134 -6.64 2.16 2.95
C THR A 134 -7.68 1.89 1.88
N THR A 135 -7.30 1.12 0.87
CA THR A 135 -8.24 0.68 -0.18
C THR A 135 -9.12 -0.48 0.29
N GLY A 136 -9.00 -0.87 1.54
CA GLY A 136 -9.66 -2.07 2.07
C GLY A 136 -8.85 -3.33 1.81
N GLY A 137 -9.50 -4.48 1.83
CA GLY A 137 -8.91 -5.72 1.39
C GLY A 137 -7.75 -6.23 2.23
N SER A 138 -6.75 -6.77 1.53
CA SER A 138 -5.49 -7.22 2.14
C SER A 138 -4.75 -6.11 2.87
N ASP A 139 -5.02 -4.85 2.54
CA ASP A 139 -4.46 -3.68 3.22
C ASP A 139 -4.86 -3.64 4.70
N ILE A 140 -6.12 -3.95 5.02
CA ILE A 140 -6.60 -4.02 6.41
C ILE A 140 -5.85 -5.13 7.13
N LEU A 141 -5.72 -6.31 6.50
CA LEU A 141 -4.97 -7.43 7.06
C LEU A 141 -3.48 -7.09 7.21
N GLY A 142 -2.88 -6.47 6.20
CA GLY A 142 -1.50 -5.99 6.23
C GLY A 142 -1.28 -5.00 7.38
N LYS A 143 -2.22 -4.07 7.59
CA LYS A 143 -2.17 -3.13 8.71
C LYS A 143 -2.32 -3.80 10.06
N LEU A 144 -3.18 -4.81 10.18
CA LEU A 144 -3.32 -5.61 11.40
C LEU A 144 -2.04 -6.37 11.72
N LEU A 145 -1.41 -6.98 10.72
CA LEU A 145 -0.13 -7.68 10.88
C LEU A 145 1.00 -6.70 11.24
N GLN A 146 1.00 -5.50 10.66
CA GLN A 146 1.99 -4.45 10.99
C GLN A 146 1.91 -4.02 12.45
N LEU A 147 0.74 -4.08 13.11
CA LEU A 147 0.63 -3.81 14.54
C LEU A 147 1.43 -4.82 15.39
N LYS A 148 1.59 -6.07 14.93
CA LYS A 148 2.37 -7.11 15.60
C LYS A 148 3.83 -7.11 15.17
N ALA A 149 4.14 -6.60 13.97
CA ALA A 149 5.49 -6.57 13.40
C ALA A 149 5.81 -5.19 12.78
N PRO A 150 5.96 -4.13 13.58
CA PRO A 150 6.09 -2.76 13.09
C PRO A 150 7.37 -2.48 12.29
N HIS A 151 8.36 -3.37 12.38
CA HIS A 151 9.62 -3.29 11.64
C HIS A 151 9.52 -3.77 10.18
N ILE A 152 8.41 -4.41 9.78
CA ILE A 152 8.21 -4.88 8.42
C ILE A 152 7.37 -3.85 7.67
N PRO A 153 7.85 -3.35 6.50
CA PRO A 153 7.08 -2.45 5.63
C PRO A 153 5.75 -3.07 5.21
N ILE A 154 4.72 -2.23 5.08
CA ILE A 154 3.36 -2.69 4.80
C ILE A 154 3.25 -3.39 3.44
N GLY A 155 3.99 -2.92 2.41
CA GLY A 155 4.00 -3.55 1.09
C GLY A 155 4.50 -4.99 1.11
N ARG A 156 5.52 -5.27 1.92
CA ARG A 156 6.00 -6.66 2.10
C ARG A 156 4.98 -7.55 2.80
N MET A 157 4.25 -7.00 3.78
CA MET A 157 3.16 -7.74 4.45
C MET A 157 2.04 -8.08 3.46
N MET A 158 1.67 -7.11 2.64
CA MET A 158 0.66 -7.31 1.61
C MET A 158 1.11 -8.34 0.59
N LEU A 159 2.36 -8.27 0.11
CA LEU A 159 2.91 -9.23 -0.85
C LEU A 159 2.78 -10.68 -0.35
N ILE A 160 3.03 -10.94 0.92
CA ILE A 160 2.89 -12.28 1.51
C ILE A 160 1.43 -12.76 1.44
N LEU A 161 0.48 -11.89 1.84
CA LEU A 161 -0.95 -12.22 1.79
C LEU A 161 -1.43 -12.46 0.36
N ASP A 162 -0.92 -11.67 -0.55
CA ASP A 162 -1.32 -11.69 -1.95
C ASP A 162 -0.80 -12.91 -2.71
N CYS A 163 0.27 -13.57 -2.23
CA CYS A 163 0.72 -14.84 -2.79
C CYS A 163 -0.37 -15.92 -2.79
N PHE A 164 -1.27 -15.90 -1.79
CA PHE A 164 -2.41 -16.83 -1.78
C PHE A 164 -3.41 -16.52 -2.89
N VAL A 165 -3.64 -15.24 -3.19
CA VAL A 165 -4.51 -14.80 -4.28
C VAL A 165 -3.91 -15.20 -5.63
N LEU A 166 -2.58 -15.06 -5.78
CA LEU A 166 -1.88 -15.51 -6.99
C LEU A 166 -1.97 -17.02 -7.20
N ALA A 167 -1.87 -17.81 -6.14
CA ALA A 167 -2.05 -19.25 -6.24
C ALA A 167 -3.47 -19.61 -6.74
N ALA A 168 -4.49 -18.91 -6.23
CA ALA A 168 -5.86 -19.05 -6.73
C ALA A 168 -5.99 -18.60 -8.19
N ALA A 169 -5.31 -17.52 -8.59
CA ALA A 169 -5.31 -17.01 -9.95
C ALA A 169 -4.73 -18.03 -10.94
N ALA A 170 -3.67 -18.76 -10.58
CA ALA A 170 -3.09 -19.81 -11.40
C ALA A 170 -4.11 -20.89 -11.77
N ILE A 171 -4.97 -21.23 -10.81
CA ILE A 171 -6.01 -22.24 -11.00
C ILE A 171 -7.16 -21.69 -11.87
N VAL A 172 -7.61 -20.46 -11.59
CA VAL A 172 -8.76 -19.84 -12.29
C VAL A 172 -8.43 -19.53 -13.74
N TYR A 173 -7.29 -18.91 -13.99
CA TYR A 173 -6.85 -18.59 -15.37
C TYR A 173 -6.32 -19.81 -16.11
N ARG A 174 -6.08 -20.93 -15.42
CA ARG A 174 -5.43 -22.14 -15.98
C ARG A 174 -4.11 -21.82 -16.68
N ASN A 175 -3.43 -20.78 -16.23
CA ASN A 175 -2.21 -20.26 -16.82
C ASN A 175 -1.24 -19.83 -15.70
N ILE A 176 -0.15 -20.58 -15.56
CA ILE A 176 0.88 -20.31 -14.56
C ILE A 176 1.61 -18.99 -14.89
N GLU A 177 1.78 -18.67 -16.17
CA GLU A 177 2.45 -17.43 -16.60
C GLU A 177 1.69 -16.19 -16.10
N ALA A 178 0.34 -16.22 -16.14
CA ALA A 178 -0.49 -15.14 -15.61
C ALA A 178 -0.21 -14.84 -14.13
N SER A 179 0.02 -15.88 -13.34
CA SER A 179 0.36 -15.74 -11.91
C SER A 179 1.81 -15.30 -11.71
N LEU A 180 2.75 -15.74 -12.52
CA LEU A 180 4.14 -15.28 -12.48
C LEU A 180 4.23 -13.78 -12.84
N PHE A 181 3.50 -13.35 -13.87
CA PHE A 181 3.40 -11.93 -14.21
C PHE A 181 2.68 -11.13 -13.13
N GLY A 182 1.68 -11.74 -12.46
CA GLY A 182 1.04 -11.17 -11.27
C GLY A 182 2.03 -10.93 -10.14
N LEU A 183 2.93 -11.89 -9.87
CA LEU A 183 3.98 -11.75 -8.87
C LEU A 183 4.92 -10.58 -9.19
N ILE A 184 5.29 -10.39 -10.47
CA ILE A 184 6.09 -9.25 -10.93
C ILE A 184 5.36 -7.94 -10.67
N ALA A 185 4.07 -7.86 -11.05
CA ALA A 185 3.25 -6.66 -10.83
C ALA A 185 3.15 -6.30 -9.34
N MET A 186 2.93 -7.29 -8.49
CA MET A 186 2.82 -7.10 -7.04
C MET A 186 4.14 -6.71 -6.40
N TYR A 187 5.25 -7.33 -6.82
CA TYR A 187 6.57 -6.94 -6.35
C TYR A 187 6.88 -5.49 -6.73
N ALA A 188 6.63 -5.09 -7.98
CA ALA A 188 6.79 -3.71 -8.43
C ALA A 188 5.89 -2.75 -7.61
N SER A 189 4.63 -3.12 -7.38
CA SER A 189 3.69 -2.35 -6.56
C SER A 189 4.19 -2.16 -5.13
N ALA A 190 4.63 -3.24 -4.48
CA ALA A 190 5.15 -3.20 -3.11
C ALA A 190 6.40 -2.30 -3.01
N GLN A 191 7.34 -2.41 -3.95
CA GLN A 191 8.56 -1.60 -3.95
C GLN A 191 8.26 -0.11 -4.16
N VAL A 192 7.37 0.22 -5.11
CA VAL A 192 6.98 1.60 -5.35
C VAL A 192 6.22 2.18 -4.15
N MET A 193 5.28 1.43 -3.60
CA MET A 193 4.52 1.84 -2.42
C MET A 193 5.44 2.07 -1.22
N ASP A 194 6.31 1.13 -0.89
CA ASP A 194 7.23 1.25 0.24
C ASP A 194 8.25 2.38 0.00
N GLY A 195 8.73 2.55 -1.23
CA GLY A 195 9.62 3.65 -1.61
C GLY A 195 9.00 5.03 -1.43
N ILE A 196 7.70 5.19 -1.76
CA ILE A 196 6.98 6.45 -1.58
C ILE A 196 6.65 6.70 -0.10
N LEU A 197 6.23 5.66 0.64
CA LEU A 197 5.79 5.80 2.04
C LEU A 197 6.95 5.95 3.03
N TYR A 198 8.03 5.23 2.83
CA TYR A 198 9.16 5.16 3.78
C TYR A 198 10.44 5.79 3.25
N GLY A 199 10.48 6.15 1.97
CA GLY A 199 11.66 6.65 1.27
C GLY A 199 12.53 5.52 0.70
N LEU A 200 13.37 5.87 -0.26
CA LEU A 200 14.30 4.93 -0.90
C LEU A 200 15.58 4.72 -0.06
N GLU A 201 15.87 5.64 0.85
CA GLU A 201 17.03 5.56 1.72
C GLU A 201 16.64 4.99 3.09
N ASN A 202 16.99 3.74 3.33
CA ASN A 202 16.93 3.12 4.66
C ASN A 202 18.14 3.56 5.48
N GLY A 203 18.07 4.74 6.07
CA GLY A 203 19.06 5.20 7.04
C GLY A 203 19.03 4.33 8.29
N LYS A 204 20.18 3.87 8.76
CA LYS A 204 20.30 3.20 10.06
C LYS A 204 20.76 4.21 11.10
N MET A 205 19.99 4.38 12.16
CA MET A 205 20.40 5.15 13.32
C MET A 205 21.11 4.20 14.29
N VAL A 206 22.34 4.54 14.64
CA VAL A 206 23.13 3.80 15.64
C VAL A 206 23.25 4.66 16.88
N HIS A 207 22.83 4.14 18.01
CA HIS A 207 23.05 4.77 19.31
C HIS A 207 24.24 4.12 20.00
N ILE A 208 25.26 4.92 20.30
CA ILE A 208 26.44 4.48 21.03
C ILE A 208 26.40 5.18 22.39
N VAL A 209 26.41 4.40 23.46
CA VAL A 209 26.51 4.91 24.83
C VAL A 209 27.91 4.64 25.33
N SER A 210 28.69 5.69 25.57
CA SER A 210 30.09 5.59 25.98
C SER A 210 30.50 6.79 26.82
N THR A 211 31.54 6.63 27.60
CA THR A 211 32.21 7.74 28.30
C THR A 211 33.24 8.47 27.42
N GLN A 212 33.60 7.90 26.26
CA GLN A 212 34.59 8.41 25.30
C GLN A 212 33.90 8.94 24.02
N ASN A 213 32.80 9.67 24.17
CA ASN A 213 31.97 10.09 23.05
C ASN A 213 32.72 10.97 22.03
N ASP A 214 33.63 11.85 22.50
CA ASP A 214 34.39 12.76 21.63
C ASP A 214 35.42 12.03 20.77
N GLU A 215 36.07 11.01 21.28
CA GLU A 215 37.01 10.17 20.53
C GLU A 215 36.31 9.35 19.47
N ILE A 216 35.20 8.69 19.87
CA ILE A 216 34.35 7.91 18.95
C ILE A 216 33.81 8.80 17.82
N ALA A 217 33.36 10.01 18.15
CA ALA A 217 32.86 10.94 17.15
C ALA A 217 33.96 11.36 16.12
N LYS A 218 35.19 11.60 16.60
CA LYS A 218 36.34 11.89 15.72
C LYS A 218 36.64 10.70 14.80
N ASP A 219 36.67 9.51 15.32
CA ASP A 219 36.90 8.28 14.55
C ASP A 219 35.83 8.02 13.50
N ILE A 220 34.55 8.22 13.84
CA ILE A 220 33.46 8.12 12.89
C ILE A 220 33.62 9.12 11.73
N ILE A 221 33.99 10.38 12.05
CA ILE A 221 34.19 11.41 11.02
C ILE A 221 35.40 11.07 10.16
N ALA A 222 36.51 10.65 10.79
CA ALA A 222 37.77 10.41 10.08
C ALA A 222 37.73 9.15 9.19
N HIS A 223 37.13 8.06 9.66
CA HIS A 223 37.17 6.77 8.98
C HIS A 223 35.90 6.45 8.16
N LEU A 224 34.74 6.96 8.57
CA LEU A 224 33.47 6.65 7.90
C LEU A 224 32.93 7.82 7.07
N ASN A 225 33.55 8.99 7.17
CA ASN A 225 33.10 10.25 6.52
C ASN A 225 31.60 10.50 6.77
N ARG A 226 31.15 10.28 8.02
CA ARG A 226 29.77 10.46 8.47
C ARG A 226 29.75 11.43 9.65
N SER A 227 28.65 12.19 9.77
CA SER A 227 28.44 13.05 10.93
C SER A 227 28.00 12.24 12.16
N ALA A 228 28.42 12.67 13.35
CA ALA A 228 27.95 12.13 14.62
C ALA A 228 27.31 13.29 15.42
N THR A 229 26.20 12.99 16.10
CA THR A 229 25.52 13.93 17.00
C THR A 229 25.66 13.44 18.41
N ILE A 230 26.28 14.24 19.27
CA ILE A 230 26.43 13.92 20.70
C ILE A 230 25.19 14.43 21.43
N LEU A 231 24.46 13.52 22.10
CA LEU A 231 23.34 13.83 22.95
C LEU A 231 23.75 13.70 24.41
N LYS A 232 23.49 14.75 25.20
CA LYS A 232 23.67 14.66 26.65
C LYS A 232 22.46 13.94 27.27
N GLY A 233 22.68 12.81 27.88
CA GLY A 233 21.68 12.06 28.60
C GLY A 233 21.95 12.05 30.11
N ARG A 234 20.91 11.87 30.92
CA ARG A 234 21.03 11.66 32.35
C ARG A 234 20.55 10.27 32.71
N GLY A 235 21.38 9.51 33.37
CA GLY A 235 21.00 8.19 33.87
C GLY A 235 19.87 8.26 34.91
N ALA A 236 18.74 7.59 34.64
CA ALA A 236 17.60 7.62 35.55
C ALA A 236 17.90 7.01 36.93
N TYR A 237 18.85 6.06 37.00
CA TYR A 237 19.25 5.40 38.22
C TYR A 237 20.41 6.11 38.91
N SER A 238 21.48 6.47 38.19
CA SER A 238 22.68 7.08 38.73
C SER A 238 22.60 8.59 38.97
N GLY A 239 21.64 9.26 38.31
CA GLY A 239 21.50 10.70 38.40
C GLY A 239 22.58 11.52 37.69
N MET A 240 23.59 10.83 37.11
CA MET A 240 24.68 11.42 36.33
C MET A 240 24.36 11.44 34.83
#